data_1ec52620bef1b7b9a5a1d313793b411d
#
_entry.id   1ec52620bef1b7b9a5a1d313793b411d
#
_cell.length_a   1.000
_cell.length_b   1.000
_cell.length_c   1.000
_cell.angle_alpha   90.00
_cell.angle_beta   90.00
_cell.angle_gamma   90.00
#
_symmetry.space_group_name_H-M   'P 1'
#
loop_
_entity.id
_entity.type
_entity.pdbx_description
1 polymer ?
#
loop_
_entity_poly.entity_id
_entity_poly.type
_entity_poly.pdbx_seq_one_letter_code
_entity_poly.pdbx_strand_id
1 'polypeptide(L)'
;MKISIAGSGKIVGEVMQMLHDEFCGRIEVTGICAREQSRQKAETLCQQTGHPHTVVYTDYDQMLQHCEADIVYIANANHVHYSYALKAMQAGHHVLVEKPVAIDRAQTDALYDCALQHCVFCIPAYSLLYMPLYQRLYEVLPQLGRIRMVNCCYAQYSSRYDRYLKGDVAPAFDPRQAGGALMDLNVYNLCFTIGLFGPPCFSRIVDNKGYNGVDTSGCLILQYPGFYATLNAAKDCDGHNFGSIQGENGFIEVQGSVSVMESVRVCIRGHEPVTWTAPAHRHRLSYEFEEVLHLLEDRDQCHIIIPLVSRVAQEIAICIDHAKVN
;
A
#
# COMPACT_ATOMS: atom_id res chain seq x y z
N MET A 1 -3.37 20.35 8.48
CA MET A 1 -2.13 19.63 8.12
C MET A 1 -1.63 20.13 6.77
N LYS A 2 -0.33 20.42 6.66
CA LYS A 2 0.34 20.73 5.40
C LYS A 2 1.05 19.50 4.87
N ILE A 3 0.90 19.18 3.59
CA ILE A 3 1.53 18.02 2.96
C ILE A 3 2.30 18.44 1.71
N SER A 4 3.52 17.93 1.55
CA SER A 4 4.25 18.00 0.28
C SER A 4 4.32 16.59 -0.34
N ILE A 5 4.44 16.52 -1.67
CA ILE A 5 4.31 15.26 -2.43
C ILE A 5 5.57 15.04 -3.28
N ALA A 6 6.19 13.88 -3.15
CA ALA A 6 7.27 13.45 -4.02
C ALA A 6 6.73 12.47 -5.07
N GLY A 7 6.55 12.95 -6.30
CA GLY A 7 6.00 12.19 -7.42
C GLY A 7 4.92 12.94 -8.19
N SER A 8 4.61 12.49 -9.41
CA SER A 8 3.54 13.03 -10.27
C SER A 8 2.86 11.90 -11.07
N GLY A 9 2.79 10.71 -10.46
CA GLY A 9 2.18 9.52 -11.06
C GLY A 9 0.65 9.53 -10.98
N LYS A 10 0.03 8.42 -11.43
CA LYS A 10 -1.42 8.25 -11.40
C LYS A 10 -1.97 8.33 -9.96
N ILE A 11 -1.33 7.67 -9.01
CA ILE A 11 -1.76 7.66 -7.61
C ILE A 11 -1.74 9.08 -7.00
N VAL A 12 -0.76 9.91 -7.35
CA VAL A 12 -0.70 11.30 -6.90
C VAL A 12 -1.92 12.09 -7.38
N GLY A 13 -2.35 11.87 -8.63
CA GLY A 13 -3.56 12.49 -9.15
C GLY A 13 -4.82 12.06 -8.41
N GLU A 14 -4.96 10.76 -8.11
CA GLU A 14 -6.08 10.23 -7.32
C GLU A 14 -6.08 10.82 -5.90
N VAL A 15 -4.92 10.89 -5.25
CA VAL A 15 -4.77 11.49 -3.90
C VAL A 15 -5.09 12.97 -3.92
N MET A 16 -4.52 13.76 -4.83
CA MET A 16 -4.77 15.21 -4.88
C MET A 16 -6.25 15.51 -5.15
N GLN A 17 -6.90 14.77 -6.04
CA GLN A 17 -8.34 14.92 -6.26
C GLN A 17 -9.14 14.58 -5.00
N MET A 18 -8.84 13.47 -4.35
CA MET A 18 -9.48 13.06 -3.10
C MET A 18 -9.26 14.09 -1.98
N LEU A 19 -8.05 14.65 -1.87
CA LEU A 19 -7.76 15.71 -0.88
C LEU A 19 -8.58 16.97 -1.13
N HIS A 20 -8.78 17.33 -2.40
CA HIS A 20 -9.64 18.45 -2.77
C HIS A 20 -11.12 18.19 -2.40
N ASP A 21 -11.62 16.99 -2.73
CA ASP A 21 -13.04 16.67 -2.62
C ASP A 21 -13.46 16.40 -1.16
N GLU A 22 -12.61 15.73 -0.36
CA GLU A 22 -12.97 15.23 0.96
C GLU A 22 -12.25 15.93 2.13
N PHE A 23 -11.12 16.62 1.88
CA PHE A 23 -10.27 17.22 2.92
C PHE A 23 -10.04 18.72 2.75
N CYS A 24 -10.84 19.38 1.94
CA CYS A 24 -10.75 20.83 1.72
C CYS A 24 -10.75 21.59 3.06
N GLY A 25 -9.75 22.46 3.26
CA GLY A 25 -9.55 23.21 4.51
C GLY A 25 -8.94 22.43 5.68
N ARG A 26 -8.80 21.10 5.57
CA ARG A 26 -8.16 20.26 6.60
C ARG A 26 -6.74 19.85 6.21
N ILE A 27 -6.52 19.57 4.92
CA ILE A 27 -5.21 19.20 4.36
C ILE A 27 -4.89 20.15 3.21
N GLU A 28 -3.74 20.81 3.29
CA GLU A 28 -3.22 21.73 2.27
C GLU A 28 -2.03 21.10 1.57
N VAL A 29 -2.08 20.99 0.23
CA VAL A 29 -0.95 20.54 -0.58
C VAL A 29 -0.07 21.75 -0.89
N THR A 30 1.06 21.86 -0.17
CA THR A 30 1.95 23.03 -0.24
C THR A 30 3.02 22.91 -1.34
N GLY A 31 3.47 21.68 -1.65
CA GLY A 31 4.48 21.44 -2.66
C GLY A 31 4.37 20.10 -3.34
N ILE A 32 4.84 20.03 -4.57
CA ILE A 32 4.98 18.77 -5.33
C ILE A 32 6.34 18.74 -6.00
N CYS A 33 7.11 17.66 -5.82
CA CYS A 33 8.37 17.42 -6.50
C CYS A 33 8.21 16.42 -7.63
N ALA A 34 8.58 16.81 -8.85
CA ALA A 34 8.60 15.97 -10.03
C ALA A 34 9.93 16.13 -10.77
N ARG A 35 10.32 15.14 -11.59
CA ARG A 35 11.48 15.28 -12.46
C ARG A 35 11.26 16.43 -13.44
N GLU A 36 12.35 17.11 -13.86
CA GLU A 36 12.28 18.27 -14.77
C GLU A 36 11.41 17.99 -16.00
N GLN A 37 11.58 16.84 -16.63
CA GLN A 37 10.77 16.41 -17.78
C GLN A 37 9.27 16.19 -17.47
N SER A 38 8.90 16.17 -16.20
CA SER A 38 7.53 15.98 -15.72
C SER A 38 6.96 17.25 -15.06
N ARG A 39 7.69 18.35 -15.08
CA ARG A 39 7.30 19.63 -14.46
C ARG A 39 5.94 20.09 -14.96
N GLN A 40 5.80 20.21 -16.28
CA GLN A 40 4.55 20.66 -16.90
C GLN A 40 3.35 19.73 -16.55
N LYS A 41 3.62 18.43 -16.43
CA LYS A 41 2.59 17.46 -15.98
C LYS A 41 2.18 17.72 -14.53
N ALA A 42 3.14 18.03 -13.65
CA ALA A 42 2.84 18.33 -12.25
C ALA A 42 2.06 19.64 -12.12
N GLU A 43 2.44 20.69 -12.86
CA GLU A 43 1.71 21.95 -12.91
C GLU A 43 0.26 21.77 -13.39
N THR A 44 0.07 21.00 -14.47
CA THR A 44 -1.26 20.65 -14.99
C THR A 44 -2.07 19.87 -13.95
N LEU A 45 -1.44 18.93 -13.26
CA LEU A 45 -2.09 18.14 -12.22
C LEU A 45 -2.59 19.02 -11.07
N CYS A 46 -1.77 19.95 -10.57
CA CYS A 46 -2.17 20.89 -9.51
C CYS A 46 -3.40 21.72 -9.92
N GLN A 47 -3.44 22.19 -11.16
CA GLN A 47 -4.59 22.96 -11.68
C GLN A 47 -5.85 22.10 -11.79
N GLN A 48 -5.73 20.90 -12.35
CA GLN A 48 -6.87 20.00 -12.60
C GLN A 48 -7.49 19.45 -11.32
N THR A 49 -6.70 19.27 -10.27
CA THR A 49 -7.16 18.71 -8.99
C THR A 49 -7.48 19.78 -7.94
N GLY A 50 -7.60 21.05 -8.34
CA GLY A 50 -8.03 22.13 -7.42
C GLY A 50 -6.97 22.63 -6.44
N HIS A 51 -5.69 22.43 -6.73
CA HIS A 51 -4.55 22.89 -5.91
C HIS A 51 -3.66 23.93 -6.65
N PRO A 52 -4.21 25.07 -7.13
CA PRO A 52 -3.48 26.02 -7.98
C PRO A 52 -2.32 26.74 -7.27
N HIS A 53 -2.29 26.73 -5.95
CA HIS A 53 -1.25 27.39 -5.14
C HIS A 53 -0.09 26.47 -4.75
N THR A 54 -0.15 25.17 -5.10
CA THR A 54 0.93 24.23 -4.85
C THR A 54 2.19 24.58 -5.63
N VAL A 55 3.31 24.70 -4.93
CA VAL A 55 4.61 25.01 -5.55
C VAL A 55 5.18 23.75 -6.21
N VAL A 56 5.58 23.86 -7.48
CA VAL A 56 6.19 22.75 -8.21
C VAL A 56 7.70 22.84 -8.16
N TYR A 57 8.32 21.83 -7.55
CA TYR A 57 9.79 21.68 -7.45
C TYR A 57 10.27 20.62 -8.44
N THR A 58 11.48 20.78 -8.94
CA THR A 58 12.20 19.77 -9.74
C THR A 58 13.44 19.24 -9.04
N ASP A 59 13.78 19.85 -7.93
CA ASP A 59 14.82 19.44 -6.99
C ASP A 59 14.18 19.09 -5.65
N TYR A 60 14.41 17.85 -5.19
CA TYR A 60 13.80 17.34 -3.97
C TYR A 60 14.39 17.98 -2.71
N ASP A 61 15.69 18.23 -2.71
CA ASP A 61 16.37 18.83 -1.57
C ASP A 61 15.91 20.31 -1.39
N GLN A 62 15.66 21.03 -2.49
CA GLN A 62 15.04 22.36 -2.42
C GLN A 62 13.60 22.30 -1.89
N MET A 63 12.81 21.29 -2.28
CA MET A 63 11.47 21.13 -1.71
C MET A 63 11.54 20.92 -0.20
N LEU A 64 12.41 20.02 0.29
CA LEU A 64 12.56 19.75 1.72
C LEU A 64 13.01 20.96 2.52
N GLN A 65 13.83 21.85 1.93
CA GLN A 65 14.36 23.05 2.59
C GLN A 65 13.38 24.23 2.60
N HIS A 66 12.55 24.38 1.60
CA HIS A 66 11.76 25.59 1.37
C HIS A 66 10.25 25.40 1.42
N CYS A 67 9.76 24.16 1.35
CA CYS A 67 8.34 23.88 1.42
C CYS A 67 7.93 23.60 2.86
N GLU A 68 7.04 24.42 3.40
CA GLU A 68 6.41 24.13 4.70
C GLU A 68 5.49 22.93 4.58
N ALA A 69 5.86 21.81 5.22
CA ALA A 69 5.04 20.61 5.27
C ALA A 69 5.22 19.89 6.63
N ASP A 70 4.12 19.43 7.19
CA ASP A 70 4.13 18.56 8.37
C ASP A 70 4.57 17.14 7.99
N ILE A 71 4.18 16.70 6.79
CA ILE A 71 4.44 15.35 6.27
C ILE A 71 4.76 15.40 4.78
N VAL A 72 5.68 14.51 4.35
CA VAL A 72 6.01 14.30 2.94
C VAL A 72 5.39 12.99 2.47
N TYR A 73 4.51 13.05 1.48
CA TYR A 73 3.96 11.86 0.82
C TYR A 73 4.90 11.40 -0.29
N ILE A 74 5.50 10.22 -0.12
CA ILE A 74 6.44 9.61 -1.06
C ILE A 74 5.67 8.69 -2.00
N ALA A 75 5.45 9.14 -3.24
CA ALA A 75 4.61 8.45 -4.24
C ALA A 75 5.25 8.44 -5.64
N ASN A 76 6.56 8.33 -5.69
CA ASN A 76 7.36 8.17 -6.91
C ASN A 76 7.51 6.68 -7.29
N ALA A 77 8.56 6.28 -8.01
CA ALA A 77 8.76 4.87 -8.39
C ALA A 77 9.27 4.04 -7.20
N ASN A 78 8.83 2.77 -7.09
CA ASN A 78 9.08 1.90 -5.94
C ASN A 78 10.56 1.87 -5.49
N HIS A 79 11.51 1.76 -6.44
CA HIS A 79 12.94 1.62 -6.14
C HIS A 79 13.59 2.87 -5.51
N VAL A 80 12.91 4.02 -5.51
CA VAL A 80 13.43 5.25 -4.89
C VAL A 80 12.69 5.64 -3.61
N HIS A 81 11.65 4.92 -3.19
CA HIS A 81 10.92 5.20 -1.96
C HIS A 81 11.86 5.32 -0.77
N TYR A 82 12.76 4.35 -0.60
CA TYR A 82 13.76 4.33 0.47
C TYR A 82 14.58 5.62 0.52
N SER A 83 15.22 6.00 -0.59
CA SER A 83 16.11 7.15 -0.61
C SER A 83 15.40 8.49 -0.38
N TYR A 84 14.17 8.62 -0.89
CA TYR A 84 13.37 9.82 -0.69
C TYR A 84 12.84 9.92 0.74
N ALA A 85 12.33 8.82 1.29
CA ALA A 85 11.86 8.78 2.67
C ALA A 85 12.99 9.06 3.67
N LEU A 86 14.17 8.44 3.45
CA LEU A 86 15.35 8.66 4.29
C LEU A 86 15.77 10.14 4.33
N LYS A 87 15.85 10.79 3.16
CA LYS A 87 16.20 12.22 3.07
C LYS A 87 15.17 13.11 3.78
N ALA A 88 13.87 12.85 3.59
CA ALA A 88 12.83 13.64 4.25
C ALA A 88 12.91 13.52 5.77
N MET A 89 13.08 12.31 6.30
CA MET A 89 13.20 12.07 7.74
C MET A 89 14.45 12.70 8.33
N GLN A 90 15.60 12.64 7.62
CA GLN A 90 16.85 13.33 8.00
C GLN A 90 16.68 14.86 8.01
N ALA A 91 15.79 15.39 7.19
CA ALA A 91 15.42 16.81 7.19
C ALA A 91 14.37 17.17 8.27
N GLY A 92 13.91 16.19 9.07
CA GLY A 92 12.98 16.41 10.17
C GLY A 92 11.49 16.32 9.80
N HIS A 93 11.15 15.84 8.61
CA HIS A 93 9.77 15.68 8.19
C HIS A 93 9.23 14.28 8.53
N HIS A 94 7.97 14.20 8.94
CA HIS A 94 7.23 12.94 8.91
C HIS A 94 7.06 12.46 7.47
N VAL A 95 6.94 11.16 7.24
CA VAL A 95 6.73 10.61 5.90
C VAL A 95 5.56 9.64 5.84
N LEU A 96 4.77 9.73 4.78
CA LEU A 96 3.80 8.73 4.33
C LEU A 96 4.36 8.11 3.07
N VAL A 97 4.69 6.82 3.08
CA VAL A 97 5.42 6.15 2.00
C VAL A 97 4.53 5.15 1.28
N GLU A 98 4.35 5.34 -0.03
CA GLU A 98 3.60 4.40 -0.87
C GLU A 98 4.16 2.98 -0.79
N LYS A 99 3.25 2.04 -1.03
CA LYS A 99 3.59 0.63 -1.10
C LYS A 99 4.32 0.29 -2.43
N PRO A 100 5.29 -0.63 -2.38
CA PRO A 100 5.94 -1.15 -1.20
C PRO A 100 6.79 -0.06 -0.54
N VAL A 101 6.86 -0.06 0.79
CA VAL A 101 7.61 0.97 1.54
C VAL A 101 9.09 1.03 1.12
N ALA A 102 9.68 -0.14 0.90
CA ALA A 102 11.02 -0.34 0.35
C ALA A 102 11.07 -1.65 -0.45
N ILE A 103 12.19 -1.96 -1.07
CA ILE A 103 12.34 -3.14 -1.95
C ILE A 103 12.76 -4.41 -1.23
N ASP A 104 13.25 -4.30 0.00
CA ASP A 104 13.74 -5.39 0.83
C ASP A 104 13.65 -5.06 2.34
N ARG A 105 13.94 -6.05 3.17
CA ARG A 105 13.94 -5.93 4.62
C ARG A 105 14.95 -4.91 5.14
N ALA A 106 16.18 -4.94 4.62
CA ALA A 106 17.25 -4.09 5.14
C ALA A 106 16.92 -2.60 4.98
N GLN A 107 16.36 -2.22 3.82
CA GLN A 107 15.89 -0.86 3.59
C GLN A 107 14.68 -0.52 4.47
N THR A 108 13.76 -1.45 4.64
CA THR A 108 12.57 -1.24 5.48
C THR A 108 12.96 -1.01 6.94
N ASP A 109 13.85 -1.85 7.50
CA ASP A 109 14.35 -1.71 8.88
C ASP A 109 15.11 -0.37 9.04
N ALA A 110 15.96 0.00 8.07
CA ALA A 110 16.71 1.27 8.09
C ALA A 110 15.82 2.51 8.08
N LEU A 111 14.65 2.46 7.42
CA LEU A 111 13.67 3.58 7.47
C LEU A 111 13.10 3.74 8.88
N TYR A 112 12.72 2.67 9.55
CA TYR A 112 12.18 2.77 10.91
C TYR A 112 13.24 3.16 11.94
N ASP A 113 14.47 2.69 11.78
CA ASP A 113 15.61 3.15 12.61
C ASP A 113 15.87 4.65 12.42
N CYS A 114 15.83 5.14 11.19
CA CYS A 114 15.96 6.56 10.88
C CYS A 114 14.82 7.39 11.50
N ALA A 115 13.58 6.91 11.40
CA ALA A 115 12.41 7.58 11.98
C ALA A 115 12.56 7.74 13.50
N LEU A 116 13.03 6.69 14.19
CA LEU A 116 13.31 6.71 15.63
C LEU A 116 14.45 7.70 15.96
N GLN A 117 15.54 7.68 15.21
CA GLN A 117 16.71 8.56 15.43
C GLN A 117 16.36 10.05 15.27
N HIS A 118 15.49 10.37 14.33
CA HIS A 118 15.10 11.76 14.05
C HIS A 118 13.79 12.19 14.74
N CYS A 119 13.19 11.31 15.58
CA CYS A 119 11.91 11.57 16.27
C CYS A 119 10.78 11.98 15.30
N VAL A 120 10.72 11.34 14.14
CA VAL A 120 9.69 11.53 13.11
C VAL A 120 8.93 10.23 12.85
N PHE A 121 7.80 10.30 12.15
CA PHE A 121 7.01 9.13 11.78
C PHE A 121 7.34 8.67 10.37
N CYS A 122 7.48 7.36 10.18
CA CYS A 122 7.50 6.68 8.90
C CYS A 122 6.23 5.83 8.80
N ILE A 123 5.24 6.32 8.08
CA ILE A 123 3.92 5.69 7.96
C ILE A 123 3.85 4.97 6.61
N PRO A 124 3.62 3.66 6.59
CA PRO A 124 3.43 2.92 5.35
C PRO A 124 2.02 3.15 4.79
N ALA A 125 1.91 3.51 3.51
CA ALA A 125 0.65 3.74 2.82
C ALA A 125 -0.04 2.42 2.43
N TYR A 126 -0.37 1.62 3.42
CA TYR A 126 -1.20 0.42 3.28
C TYR A 126 -2.66 0.76 3.60
N SER A 127 -3.33 1.48 2.70
CA SER A 127 -4.70 2.00 2.86
C SER A 127 -5.70 0.94 3.36
N LEU A 128 -5.48 -0.32 2.99
CA LEU A 128 -6.28 -1.46 3.44
C LEU A 128 -6.40 -1.53 4.97
N LEU A 129 -5.31 -1.29 5.71
CA LEU A 129 -5.27 -1.41 7.16
C LEU A 129 -6.21 -0.42 7.88
N TYR A 130 -6.56 0.68 7.21
CA TYR A 130 -7.40 1.75 7.75
C TYR A 130 -8.87 1.64 7.32
N MET A 131 -9.20 0.71 6.40
CA MET A 131 -10.57 0.54 5.92
C MET A 131 -11.50 -0.01 7.02
N PRO A 132 -12.69 0.58 7.23
CA PRO A 132 -13.63 0.12 8.26
C PRO A 132 -14.03 -1.36 8.11
N LEU A 133 -14.22 -1.85 6.88
CA LEU A 133 -14.54 -3.25 6.65
C LEU A 133 -13.39 -4.18 7.06
N TYR A 134 -12.14 -3.78 6.85
CA TYR A 134 -10.98 -4.53 7.29
C TYR A 134 -10.89 -4.57 8.82
N GLN A 135 -11.05 -3.44 9.48
CA GLN A 135 -11.04 -3.36 10.94
C GLN A 135 -12.14 -4.22 11.57
N ARG A 136 -13.30 -4.27 10.93
CA ARG A 136 -14.42 -5.10 11.40
C ARG A 136 -14.15 -6.61 11.29
N LEU A 137 -13.21 -7.05 10.47
CA LEU A 137 -12.82 -8.46 10.40
C LEU A 137 -12.28 -8.99 11.72
N TYR A 138 -11.56 -8.18 12.49
CA TYR A 138 -11.04 -8.57 13.81
C TYR A 138 -12.14 -8.98 14.79
N GLU A 139 -13.33 -8.39 14.70
CA GLU A 139 -14.47 -8.69 15.58
C GLU A 139 -15.10 -10.06 15.24
N VAL A 140 -14.99 -10.48 13.98
CA VAL A 140 -15.65 -11.70 13.48
C VAL A 140 -14.71 -12.89 13.41
N LEU A 141 -13.41 -12.68 13.23
CA LEU A 141 -12.44 -13.77 13.14
C LEU A 141 -12.57 -14.82 14.25
N PRO A 142 -12.79 -14.47 15.53
CA PRO A 142 -12.96 -15.45 16.61
C PRO A 142 -14.18 -16.37 16.42
N GLN A 143 -15.20 -15.91 15.69
CA GLN A 143 -16.43 -16.69 15.45
C GLN A 143 -16.24 -17.80 14.42
N LEU A 144 -15.19 -17.72 13.58
CA LEU A 144 -14.84 -18.75 12.60
C LEU A 144 -14.26 -20.02 13.25
N GLY A 145 -13.92 -19.99 14.54
CA GLY A 145 -13.20 -21.08 15.18
C GLY A 145 -11.75 -21.13 14.70
N ARG A 146 -11.16 -22.33 14.62
CA ARG A 146 -9.80 -22.46 14.09
C ARG A 146 -9.79 -22.12 12.61
N ILE A 147 -8.93 -21.17 12.23
CA ILE A 147 -8.69 -20.88 10.82
C ILE A 147 -7.98 -22.06 10.18
N ARG A 148 -8.41 -22.43 8.99
CA ARG A 148 -7.89 -23.58 8.23
C ARG A 148 -7.23 -23.17 6.93
N MET A 149 -7.74 -22.11 6.30
CA MET A 149 -7.24 -21.68 5.00
C MET A 149 -7.54 -20.19 4.76
N VAL A 150 -6.61 -19.50 4.12
CA VAL A 150 -6.80 -18.15 3.58
C VAL A 150 -6.44 -18.18 2.09
N ASN A 151 -7.30 -17.60 1.24
CA ASN A 151 -7.04 -17.51 -0.20
C ASN A 151 -7.33 -16.09 -0.67
N CYS A 152 -6.36 -15.50 -1.37
CA CYS A 152 -6.56 -14.21 -2.02
C CYS A 152 -6.15 -14.29 -3.48
N CYS A 153 -6.86 -13.54 -4.31
CA CYS A 153 -6.51 -13.36 -5.72
C CYS A 153 -6.65 -11.90 -6.12
N TYR A 154 -5.59 -11.37 -6.74
CA TYR A 154 -5.61 -10.08 -7.40
C TYR A 154 -5.01 -10.23 -8.80
N ALA A 155 -5.84 -10.49 -9.78
CA ALA A 155 -5.47 -10.65 -11.18
C ALA A 155 -6.10 -9.53 -12.00
N GLN A 156 -5.27 -8.79 -12.73
CA GLN A 156 -5.69 -7.69 -13.58
C GLN A 156 -4.76 -7.59 -14.78
N TYR A 157 -5.30 -7.79 -15.99
CA TYR A 157 -4.51 -7.55 -17.20
C TYR A 157 -4.02 -6.11 -17.25
N SER A 158 -2.72 -5.93 -17.11
CA SER A 158 -2.14 -4.59 -17.01
C SER A 158 -2.25 -3.85 -18.34
N SER A 159 -2.75 -2.62 -18.32
CA SER A 159 -2.77 -1.73 -19.50
C SER A 159 -1.38 -1.46 -20.09
N ARG A 160 -0.29 -1.89 -19.41
CA ARG A 160 1.10 -1.76 -19.86
C ARG A 160 1.66 -3.07 -20.39
N TYR A 161 0.91 -4.20 -20.29
CA TYR A 161 1.42 -5.52 -20.65
C TYR A 161 1.65 -5.67 -22.15
N ASP A 162 0.75 -5.16 -23.01
CA ASP A 162 0.94 -5.16 -24.46
C ASP A 162 2.19 -4.38 -24.93
N ARG A 163 2.50 -3.27 -24.26
CA ARG A 163 3.71 -2.49 -24.51
C ARG A 163 4.96 -3.27 -24.06
N TYR A 164 4.87 -3.92 -22.90
CA TYR A 164 5.92 -4.78 -22.38
C TYR A 164 6.24 -5.91 -23.34
N LEU A 165 5.25 -6.61 -23.91
CA LEU A 165 5.46 -7.67 -24.90
C LEU A 165 6.16 -7.17 -26.18
N LYS A 166 6.06 -5.86 -26.48
CA LYS A 166 6.72 -5.20 -27.61
C LYS A 166 8.10 -4.60 -27.25
N GLY A 167 8.60 -4.88 -26.04
CA GLY A 167 9.91 -4.38 -25.57
C GLY A 167 9.90 -2.98 -24.93
N ASP A 168 8.73 -2.33 -24.82
CA ASP A 168 8.58 -1.05 -24.13
C ASP A 168 8.31 -1.30 -22.64
N VAL A 169 9.37 -1.34 -21.84
CA VAL A 169 9.34 -1.75 -20.43
C VAL A 169 8.98 -0.58 -19.53
N ALA A 170 7.74 -0.53 -19.09
CA ALA A 170 7.31 0.40 -18.06
C ALA A 170 7.86 0.00 -16.66
N PRO A 171 8.02 0.95 -15.69
CA PRO A 171 8.50 0.66 -14.34
C PRO A 171 7.83 -0.53 -13.65
N ALA A 172 6.53 -0.69 -13.84
CA ALA A 172 5.75 -1.79 -13.27
C ALA A 172 6.09 -3.19 -13.85
N PHE A 173 6.93 -3.27 -14.87
CA PHE A 173 7.48 -4.49 -15.48
C PHE A 173 9.01 -4.49 -15.54
N ASP A 174 9.68 -3.58 -14.85
CA ASP A 174 11.15 -3.54 -14.75
C ASP A 174 11.57 -4.06 -13.37
N PRO A 175 12.25 -5.24 -13.28
CA PRO A 175 12.69 -5.78 -11.99
C PRO A 175 13.68 -4.87 -11.26
N ARG A 176 14.44 -4.02 -11.99
CA ARG A 176 15.36 -3.03 -11.40
C ARG A 176 14.64 -1.89 -10.70
N GLN A 177 13.37 -1.68 -11.02
CA GLN A 177 12.52 -0.66 -10.42
C GLN A 177 11.51 -1.25 -9.42
N ALA A 178 11.78 -2.48 -8.95
CA ALA A 178 10.87 -3.25 -8.09
C ALA A 178 9.46 -3.39 -8.70
N GLY A 179 9.39 -3.63 -10.03
CA GLY A 179 8.19 -4.02 -10.73
C GLY A 179 7.87 -5.50 -10.50
N GLY A 180 6.77 -5.96 -11.06
CA GLY A 180 6.30 -7.34 -10.98
C GLY A 180 4.96 -7.49 -10.28
N ALA A 181 4.35 -8.66 -10.40
CA ALA A 181 3.06 -8.97 -9.79
C ALA A 181 3.15 -9.05 -8.26
N LEU A 182 4.26 -9.57 -7.74
CA LEU A 182 4.51 -9.66 -6.30
C LEU A 182 4.52 -8.29 -5.63
N MET A 183 5.33 -7.37 -6.16
CA MET A 183 5.55 -6.05 -5.56
C MET A 183 4.41 -5.07 -5.81
N ASP A 184 3.68 -5.22 -6.91
CA ASP A 184 2.65 -4.26 -7.30
C ASP A 184 1.24 -4.67 -6.83
N LEU A 185 0.90 -5.96 -6.94
CA LEU A 185 -0.43 -6.49 -6.64
C LEU A 185 -0.45 -7.41 -5.42
N ASN A 186 0.47 -8.38 -5.33
CA ASN A 186 0.43 -9.37 -4.24
C ASN A 186 0.78 -8.78 -2.87
N VAL A 187 1.44 -7.63 -2.85
CA VAL A 187 1.69 -6.85 -1.63
C VAL A 187 0.40 -6.50 -0.89
N TYR A 188 -0.73 -6.32 -1.57
CA TYR A 188 -2.04 -6.10 -0.94
C TYR A 188 -2.58 -7.37 -0.27
N ASN A 189 -2.42 -8.52 -0.92
CA ASN A 189 -2.80 -9.81 -0.35
C ASN A 189 -1.93 -10.17 0.86
N LEU A 190 -0.62 -9.84 0.80
CA LEU A 190 0.30 -9.94 1.93
C LEU A 190 -0.14 -9.05 3.09
N CYS A 191 -0.43 -7.78 2.80
CA CYS A 191 -0.90 -6.82 3.80
C CYS A 191 -2.19 -7.30 4.48
N PHE A 192 -3.16 -7.79 3.69
CA PHE A 192 -4.40 -8.38 4.21
C PHE A 192 -4.14 -9.54 5.18
N THR A 193 -3.29 -10.47 4.77
CA THR A 193 -3.06 -11.70 5.52
C THR A 193 -2.17 -11.46 6.75
N ILE A 194 -1.06 -10.74 6.59
CA ILE A 194 -0.12 -10.46 7.68
C ILE A 194 -0.74 -9.52 8.72
N GLY A 195 -1.52 -8.53 8.27
CA GLY A 195 -2.22 -7.63 9.17
C GLY A 195 -3.18 -8.38 10.10
N LEU A 196 -3.94 -9.37 9.59
CA LEU A 196 -4.90 -10.15 10.39
C LEU A 196 -4.26 -11.24 11.25
N PHE A 197 -3.20 -11.89 10.77
CA PHE A 197 -2.67 -13.12 11.39
C PHE A 197 -1.23 -13.00 11.88
N GLY A 198 -0.59 -11.86 11.65
CA GLY A 198 0.84 -11.66 11.96
C GLY A 198 1.78 -12.41 11.01
N PRO A 199 3.06 -12.59 11.40
CA PRO A 199 4.07 -13.21 10.55
C PRO A 199 3.82 -14.71 10.33
N PRO A 200 4.00 -15.22 9.10
CA PRO A 200 3.98 -16.64 8.83
C PRO A 200 5.29 -17.33 9.31
N CYS A 201 5.22 -18.64 9.56
CA CYS A 201 6.41 -19.43 9.86
C CYS A 201 7.31 -19.66 8.65
N PHE A 202 6.73 -19.62 7.44
CA PHE A 202 7.43 -19.88 6.18
C PHE A 202 6.67 -19.21 5.02
N SER A 203 7.43 -18.78 3.99
CA SER A 203 6.90 -18.24 2.74
C SER A 203 7.65 -18.81 1.53
N ARG A 204 6.92 -19.08 0.45
CA ARG A 204 7.45 -19.54 -0.83
C ARG A 204 6.63 -19.02 -1.99
N ILE A 205 7.30 -18.63 -3.09
CA ILE A 205 6.65 -18.20 -4.33
C ILE A 205 6.84 -19.25 -5.45
N VAL A 206 5.78 -19.37 -6.28
CA VAL A 206 5.83 -19.99 -7.60
C VAL A 206 5.34 -18.93 -8.57
N ASP A 207 6.17 -18.54 -9.54
CA ASP A 207 5.88 -17.43 -10.43
C ASP A 207 6.14 -17.73 -11.91
N ASN A 208 5.44 -17.01 -12.77
CA ASN A 208 5.71 -16.94 -14.21
C ASN A 208 6.61 -15.72 -14.45
N LYS A 209 7.74 -15.94 -15.13
CA LYS A 209 8.70 -14.88 -15.47
C LYS A 209 8.48 -14.39 -16.89
N GLY A 210 8.48 -13.08 -17.06
CA GLY A 210 8.60 -12.44 -18.34
C GLY A 210 10.03 -12.51 -18.90
N TYR A 211 10.22 -12.07 -20.15
CA TYR A 211 11.50 -12.19 -20.87
C TYR A 211 12.68 -11.44 -20.22
N ASN A 212 12.41 -10.46 -19.36
CA ASN A 212 13.42 -9.69 -18.62
C ASN A 212 13.58 -10.15 -17.15
N GLY A 213 12.97 -11.29 -16.79
CA GLY A 213 13.03 -11.87 -15.44
C GLY A 213 12.03 -11.29 -14.42
N VAL A 214 11.18 -10.32 -14.81
CA VAL A 214 10.10 -9.83 -13.94
C VAL A 214 9.04 -10.91 -13.75
N ASP A 215 8.49 -11.04 -12.56
CA ASP A 215 7.31 -11.87 -12.32
C ASP A 215 6.07 -11.18 -12.91
N THR A 216 5.41 -11.86 -13.86
CA THR A 216 4.17 -11.36 -14.48
C THR A 216 2.93 -11.86 -13.79
N SER A 217 3.00 -13.03 -13.18
CA SER A 217 2.00 -13.64 -12.30
C SER A 217 2.66 -14.63 -11.35
N GLY A 218 1.97 -14.96 -10.25
CA GLY A 218 2.50 -15.95 -9.31
C GLY A 218 1.57 -16.20 -8.13
N CYS A 219 1.89 -17.28 -7.41
CA CYS A 219 1.27 -17.67 -6.15
C CYS A 219 2.30 -17.63 -5.03
N LEU A 220 2.02 -16.87 -3.99
CA LEU A 220 2.78 -16.88 -2.76
C LEU A 220 2.07 -17.76 -1.74
N ILE A 221 2.77 -18.74 -1.20
CA ILE A 221 2.28 -19.65 -0.16
C ILE A 221 2.86 -19.20 1.18
N LEU A 222 2.00 -18.96 2.16
CA LEU A 222 2.38 -18.67 3.54
C LEU A 222 1.93 -19.81 4.45
N GLN A 223 2.82 -20.28 5.31
CA GLN A 223 2.51 -21.31 6.30
C GLN A 223 2.41 -20.70 7.69
N TYR A 224 1.33 -20.99 8.37
CA TYR A 224 1.06 -20.62 9.76
C TYR A 224 0.88 -21.85 10.65
N PRO A 225 0.97 -21.73 11.98
CA PRO A 225 0.61 -22.84 12.88
C PRO A 225 -0.88 -23.20 12.72
N GLY A 226 -1.15 -24.35 12.06
CA GLY A 226 -2.50 -24.88 11.91
C GLY A 226 -3.28 -24.50 10.64
N PHE A 227 -2.75 -23.59 9.80
CA PHE A 227 -3.33 -23.23 8.51
C PHE A 227 -2.29 -22.75 7.51
N TYR A 228 -2.73 -22.54 6.27
CA TYR A 228 -1.91 -21.94 5.23
C TYR A 228 -2.68 -20.85 4.48
N ALA A 229 -1.95 -19.95 3.82
CA ALA A 229 -2.52 -18.99 2.91
C ALA A 229 -1.94 -19.14 1.51
N THR A 230 -2.78 -18.97 0.46
CA THR A 230 -2.38 -18.87 -0.93
C THR A 230 -2.78 -17.50 -1.48
N LEU A 231 -1.77 -16.75 -1.91
CA LEU A 231 -1.92 -15.38 -2.35
C LEU A 231 -1.53 -15.29 -3.83
N ASN A 232 -2.51 -15.13 -4.70
CA ASN A 232 -2.32 -15.13 -6.14
C ASN A 232 -2.35 -13.70 -6.68
N ALA A 233 -1.44 -13.39 -7.59
CA ALA A 233 -1.47 -12.12 -8.31
C ALA A 233 -1.06 -12.31 -9.76
N ALA A 234 -1.67 -11.57 -10.67
CA ALA A 234 -1.34 -11.59 -12.10
C ALA A 234 -1.49 -10.20 -12.72
N LYS A 235 -0.54 -9.88 -13.64
CA LYS A 235 -0.54 -8.67 -14.46
C LYS A 235 -0.66 -9.01 -15.95
N ASP A 236 -0.60 -10.28 -16.29
CA ASP A 236 -0.61 -10.88 -17.62
C ASP A 236 -1.94 -11.53 -17.98
N CYS A 237 -2.87 -11.60 -17.04
CA CYS A 237 -4.24 -12.07 -17.27
C CYS A 237 -5.24 -11.37 -16.35
N ASP A 238 -6.51 -11.36 -16.75
CA ASP A 238 -7.63 -11.05 -15.87
C ASP A 238 -8.07 -12.30 -15.11
N GLY A 239 -8.67 -12.09 -13.92
CA GLY A 239 -9.19 -13.17 -13.10
C GLY A 239 -10.28 -12.73 -12.15
N HIS A 240 -10.86 -13.69 -11.44
CA HIS A 240 -11.78 -13.42 -10.36
C HIS A 240 -11.00 -12.94 -9.12
N ASN A 241 -11.20 -11.69 -8.73
CA ASN A 241 -10.56 -11.09 -7.59
C ASN A 241 -11.39 -11.34 -6.33
N PHE A 242 -10.75 -11.81 -5.27
CA PHE A 242 -11.41 -12.09 -3.99
C PHE A 242 -10.39 -12.22 -2.85
N GLY A 243 -10.89 -12.11 -1.60
CA GLY A 243 -10.24 -12.61 -0.40
C GLY A 243 -11.16 -13.59 0.32
N SER A 244 -10.64 -14.69 0.84
CA SER A 244 -11.43 -15.66 1.59
C SER A 244 -10.68 -16.17 2.80
N ILE A 245 -11.34 -16.16 3.98
CA ILE A 245 -10.85 -16.69 5.24
C ILE A 245 -11.78 -17.81 5.66
N GLN A 246 -11.28 -19.02 5.81
CA GLN A 246 -12.08 -20.21 6.08
C GLN A 246 -11.68 -20.83 7.43
N GLY A 247 -12.66 -20.94 8.31
CA GLY A 247 -12.52 -21.56 9.62
C GLY A 247 -13.44 -22.75 9.80
N GLU A 248 -13.33 -23.44 10.94
CA GLU A 248 -14.13 -24.64 11.25
C GLU A 248 -15.63 -24.32 11.36
N ASN A 249 -15.97 -23.09 11.77
CA ASN A 249 -17.36 -22.67 12.02
C ASN A 249 -17.95 -21.77 10.94
N GLY A 250 -17.22 -21.49 9.85
CA GLY A 250 -17.72 -20.62 8.80
C GLY A 250 -16.61 -20.04 7.95
N PHE A 251 -16.96 -19.03 7.16
CA PHE A 251 -16.02 -18.33 6.32
C PHE A 251 -16.38 -16.85 6.15
N ILE A 252 -15.36 -16.07 5.79
CA ILE A 252 -15.49 -14.70 5.33
C ILE A 252 -15.08 -14.65 3.87
N GLU A 253 -15.79 -13.89 3.06
CA GLU A 253 -15.50 -13.64 1.65
C GLU A 253 -15.49 -12.13 1.39
N VAL A 254 -14.36 -11.62 0.90
CA VAL A 254 -14.22 -10.26 0.37
C VAL A 254 -14.52 -10.33 -1.11
N GLN A 255 -15.50 -9.58 -1.58
CA GLN A 255 -15.82 -9.44 -3.00
C GLN A 255 -14.93 -8.39 -3.64
N GLY A 256 -14.37 -8.72 -4.81
CA GLY A 256 -13.34 -7.93 -5.45
C GLY A 256 -11.97 -8.09 -4.80
N SER A 257 -10.99 -7.27 -5.20
CA SER A 257 -9.67 -7.32 -4.60
C SER A 257 -9.69 -6.83 -3.15
N VAL A 258 -8.86 -7.42 -2.31
CA VAL A 258 -8.71 -6.99 -0.90
C VAL A 258 -8.21 -5.54 -0.78
N SER A 259 -7.60 -4.99 -1.84
CA SER A 259 -7.12 -3.60 -1.86
C SER A 259 -8.24 -2.54 -1.94
N VAL A 260 -9.46 -2.96 -2.33
CA VAL A 260 -10.62 -2.06 -2.44
C VAL A 260 -11.70 -2.43 -1.43
N MET A 261 -11.92 -3.73 -1.21
CA MET A 261 -12.86 -4.28 -0.24
C MET A 261 -14.26 -3.66 -0.34
N GLU A 262 -14.89 -3.80 -1.52
CA GLU A 262 -16.21 -3.20 -1.78
C GLU A 262 -17.30 -3.77 -0.88
N SER A 263 -17.26 -5.08 -0.64
CA SER A 263 -18.15 -5.76 0.30
C SER A 263 -17.49 -6.98 0.94
N VAL A 264 -18.00 -7.33 2.11
CA VAL A 264 -17.57 -8.50 2.89
C VAL A 264 -18.78 -9.31 3.25
N ARG A 265 -18.80 -10.57 2.86
CA ARG A 265 -19.82 -11.55 3.25
C ARG A 265 -19.29 -12.43 4.37
N VAL A 266 -20.05 -12.53 5.45
CA VAL A 266 -19.75 -13.36 6.63
C VAL A 266 -20.77 -14.48 6.71
N CYS A 267 -20.28 -15.72 6.72
CA CYS A 267 -21.10 -16.93 6.82
C CYS A 267 -20.66 -17.73 8.04
N ILE A 268 -21.45 -17.72 9.10
CA ILE A 268 -21.21 -18.52 10.32
C ILE A 268 -22.20 -19.67 10.34
N ARG A 269 -21.72 -20.88 10.64
CA ARG A 269 -22.57 -22.08 10.70
C ARG A 269 -23.71 -21.91 11.72
N GLY A 270 -24.94 -22.17 11.28
CA GLY A 270 -26.14 -22.00 12.09
C GLY A 270 -26.69 -20.59 12.18
N HIS A 271 -26.09 -19.63 11.46
CA HIS A 271 -26.56 -18.25 11.35
C HIS A 271 -26.82 -17.87 9.89
N GLU A 272 -27.74 -16.93 9.67
CA GLU A 272 -27.94 -16.34 8.34
C GLU A 272 -26.71 -15.55 7.92
N PRO A 273 -26.30 -15.66 6.64
CA PRO A 273 -25.18 -14.88 6.13
C PRO A 273 -25.43 -13.36 6.21
N VAL A 274 -24.40 -12.60 6.57
CA VAL A 274 -24.45 -11.14 6.65
C VAL A 274 -23.48 -10.56 5.62
N THR A 275 -23.91 -9.51 4.90
CA THR A 275 -23.05 -8.77 3.98
C THR A 275 -22.87 -7.34 4.47
N TRP A 276 -21.63 -6.88 4.53
CA TRP A 276 -21.27 -5.50 4.81
C TRP A 276 -20.78 -4.85 3.52
N THR A 277 -21.13 -3.60 3.30
CA THR A 277 -20.75 -2.85 2.10
C THR A 277 -19.99 -1.61 2.51
N ALA A 278 -18.95 -1.28 1.78
CA ALA A 278 -18.21 -0.03 1.98
C ALA A 278 -19.09 1.18 1.62
N PRO A 279 -18.93 2.33 2.29
CA PRO A 279 -19.64 3.55 1.94
C PRO A 279 -19.30 4.02 0.51
N ALA A 280 -20.31 4.10 -0.35
CA ALA A 280 -20.13 4.40 -1.79
C ALA A 280 -19.62 5.83 -2.08
N HIS A 281 -19.73 6.74 -1.12
CA HIS A 281 -19.42 8.18 -1.29
C HIS A 281 -18.03 8.57 -0.79
N ARG A 282 -17.23 7.63 -0.30
CA ARG A 282 -15.91 7.91 0.25
C ARG A 282 -14.82 7.18 -0.54
N HIS A 283 -13.77 7.91 -0.91
CA HIS A 283 -12.65 7.31 -1.61
C HIS A 283 -11.88 6.35 -0.68
N ARG A 284 -11.42 5.19 -1.20
CA ARG A 284 -10.73 4.16 -0.40
C ARG A 284 -9.48 4.66 0.34
N LEU A 285 -8.79 5.67 -0.19
CA LEU A 285 -7.60 6.26 0.43
C LEU A 285 -7.94 7.27 1.53
N SER A 286 -9.18 7.74 1.61
CA SER A 286 -9.58 8.76 2.60
C SER A 286 -9.40 8.28 4.04
N TYR A 287 -9.60 7.00 4.30
CA TYR A 287 -9.43 6.43 5.64
C TYR A 287 -7.98 6.50 6.11
N GLU A 288 -7.03 6.31 5.21
CA GLU A 288 -5.60 6.44 5.50
C GLU A 288 -5.21 7.88 5.81
N PHE A 289 -5.67 8.84 5.00
CA PHE A 289 -5.39 10.26 5.22
C PHE A 289 -6.11 10.82 6.45
N GLU A 290 -7.30 10.31 6.78
CA GLU A 290 -7.99 10.63 8.04
C GLU A 290 -7.15 10.16 9.24
N GLU A 291 -6.64 8.93 9.20
CA GLU A 291 -5.80 8.39 10.26
C GLU A 291 -4.49 9.16 10.38
N VAL A 292 -3.82 9.47 9.27
CA VAL A 292 -2.60 10.31 9.27
C VAL A 292 -2.87 11.67 9.92
N LEU A 293 -4.01 12.27 9.63
CA LEU A 293 -4.41 13.55 10.24
C LEU A 293 -4.57 13.40 11.76
N HIS A 294 -5.28 12.37 12.22
CA HIS A 294 -5.45 12.09 13.65
C HIS A 294 -4.11 11.81 14.36
N LEU A 295 -3.21 11.05 13.72
CA LEU A 295 -1.90 10.74 14.28
C LEU A 295 -1.02 11.99 14.48
N LEU A 296 -1.15 12.99 13.61
CA LEU A 296 -0.41 14.24 13.77
C LEU A 296 -1.06 15.19 14.76
N GLU A 297 -2.38 15.11 14.98
CA GLU A 297 -3.12 15.89 15.98
C GLU A 297 -3.01 15.30 17.39
N ASP A 298 -3.04 13.96 17.51
CA ASP A 298 -2.98 13.23 18.79
C ASP A 298 -1.76 12.29 18.84
N ARG A 299 -0.66 12.79 19.41
CA ARG A 299 0.59 12.06 19.51
C ARG A 299 0.54 10.82 20.42
N ASP A 300 -0.42 10.71 21.32
CA ASP A 300 -0.53 9.54 22.19
C ASP A 300 -1.00 8.31 21.41
N GLN A 301 -1.84 8.49 20.40
CA GLN A 301 -2.25 7.42 19.46
C GLN A 301 -1.11 6.90 18.57
N CYS A 302 -0.14 7.76 18.26
CA CYS A 302 1.02 7.39 17.43
C CYS A 302 1.80 6.22 18.00
N HIS A 303 1.92 6.14 19.33
CA HIS A 303 2.68 5.08 20.01
C HIS A 303 2.03 3.70 19.90
N ILE A 304 0.79 3.60 19.46
CA ILE A 304 0.05 2.34 19.30
C ILE A 304 -0.03 1.96 17.82
N ILE A 305 -0.47 2.88 16.98
CA ILE A 305 -0.81 2.59 15.57
C ILE A 305 0.43 2.48 14.70
N ILE A 306 1.39 3.40 14.84
CA ILE A 306 2.60 3.39 13.99
C ILE A 306 3.43 2.11 14.19
N PRO A 307 3.73 1.62 15.40
CA PRO A 307 4.42 0.35 15.57
C PRO A 307 3.67 -0.84 14.95
N LEU A 308 2.33 -0.84 15.01
CA LEU A 308 1.53 -1.91 14.42
C LEU A 308 1.66 -1.95 12.90
N VAL A 309 1.44 -0.82 12.23
CA VAL A 309 1.51 -0.74 10.76
C VAL A 309 2.95 -0.89 10.25
N SER A 310 3.94 -0.39 10.99
CA SER A 310 5.36 -0.57 10.70
C SER A 310 5.75 -2.05 10.76
N ARG A 311 5.27 -2.77 11.77
CA ARG A 311 5.51 -4.22 11.88
C ARG A 311 4.91 -4.97 10.70
N VAL A 312 3.71 -4.63 10.25
CA VAL A 312 3.12 -5.25 9.05
C VAL A 312 4.03 -5.02 7.84
N ALA A 313 4.56 -3.81 7.64
CA ALA A 313 5.46 -3.50 6.54
C ALA A 313 6.79 -4.29 6.63
N GLN A 314 7.38 -4.42 7.81
CA GLN A 314 8.58 -5.22 8.03
C GLN A 314 8.35 -6.71 7.74
N GLU A 315 7.24 -7.28 8.22
CA GLU A 315 6.92 -8.68 7.96
C GLU A 315 6.61 -8.96 6.48
N ILE A 316 6.00 -8.00 5.77
CA ILE A 316 5.84 -8.06 4.32
C ILE A 316 7.20 -8.12 3.63
N ALA A 317 8.14 -7.26 4.00
CA ALA A 317 9.49 -7.24 3.43
C ALA A 317 10.25 -8.54 3.71
N ILE A 318 10.14 -9.10 4.91
CA ILE A 318 10.69 -10.41 5.27
C ILE A 318 10.12 -11.52 4.39
N CYS A 319 8.80 -11.56 4.22
CA CYS A 319 8.14 -12.57 3.37
C CYS A 319 8.58 -12.48 1.91
N ILE A 320 8.74 -11.26 1.39
CA ILE A 320 9.20 -11.01 0.01
C ILE A 320 10.64 -11.49 -0.16
N ASP A 321 11.53 -11.19 0.78
CA ASP A 321 12.93 -11.63 0.71
C ASP A 321 13.05 -13.16 0.79
N HIS A 322 12.35 -13.81 1.72
CA HIS A 322 12.31 -15.27 1.81
C HIS A 322 11.75 -15.92 0.55
N ALA A 323 10.72 -15.35 -0.05
CA ALA A 323 10.12 -15.87 -1.26
C ALA A 323 11.03 -15.78 -2.50
N LYS A 324 11.96 -14.82 -2.53
CA LYS A 324 12.94 -14.67 -3.62
C LYS A 324 14.12 -15.65 -3.52
N VAL A 325 14.41 -16.18 -2.34
CA VAL A 325 15.54 -17.06 -2.08
C VAL A 325 15.17 -18.54 -2.21
N ASN A 326 13.93 -18.92 -1.97
CA ASN A 326 13.38 -20.29 -1.99
C ASN A 326 12.58 -20.60 -3.26
#